data_22d05812a50c12ed5a775d90335e7561
#
_entry.id   22d05812a50c12ed5a775d90335e7561
#
_cell.length_a   1.000
_cell.length_b   1.000
_cell.length_c   1.000
_cell.angle_alpha   90.00
_cell.angle_beta   90.00
_cell.angle_gamma   90.00
#
_symmetry.space_group_name_H-M   'P 1'
#
loop_
_entity.id
_entity.type
_entity.pdbx_description
1 polymer ?
#
loop_
_entity_poly.entity_id
_entity_poly.type
_entity_poly.pdbx_seq_one_letter_code
_entity_poly.pdbx_strand_id
1 'polypeptide(L)'
;MFKRVLIANRGEIAVRIIRACQEMGIETVAVYSDEDADAMHVRLADYSYNIGPADASESYLNIDALMEAAERTEADAVHPGYGFLSEDADFAEMVTKAGMTWIGPWADTIRKVGDKDEARAAMIPSGIPMSKGSTPLTSVEDAVEQAKDVGYPIILKPVAGGG
;
A
#
# COMPACT_ATOMS: atom_id res chain seq x y z
N MET A 1 9.79 15.12 14.62
CA MET A 1 10.31 13.72 14.49
C MET A 1 9.25 12.84 15.11
N PHE A 2 8.92 11.71 14.49
CA PHE A 2 7.92 10.77 15.05
C PHE A 2 8.40 10.23 16.39
N LYS A 3 7.46 9.98 17.28
CA LYS A 3 7.74 9.31 18.54
C LYS A 3 7.54 7.80 18.39
N ARG A 4 6.44 7.40 17.73
CA ARG A 4 6.05 6.00 17.59
C ARG A 4 5.39 5.72 16.23
N VAL A 5 5.93 4.76 15.50
CA VAL A 5 5.45 4.36 14.17
C VAL A 5 4.77 3.00 14.26
N LEU A 6 3.49 2.93 13.85
CA LEU A 6 2.82 1.66 13.59
C LEU A 6 3.21 1.15 12.21
N ILE A 7 3.61 -0.11 12.14
CA ILE A 7 4.00 -0.78 10.89
C ILE A 7 2.84 -1.66 10.44
N ALA A 8 2.06 -1.17 9.49
CA ALA A 8 0.87 -1.85 8.95
C ALA A 8 1.27 -2.93 7.92
N ASN A 9 2.16 -3.82 8.32
CA ASN A 9 2.71 -4.90 7.50
C ASN A 9 3.32 -6.00 8.37
N ARG A 10 3.84 -7.06 7.76
CA ARG A 10 4.42 -8.23 8.41
C ARG A 10 5.75 -8.65 7.75
N GLY A 11 6.34 -9.70 8.30
CA GLY A 11 7.47 -10.39 7.68
C GLY A 11 8.72 -9.53 7.54
N GLU A 12 9.44 -9.71 6.44
CA GLU A 12 10.74 -9.09 6.24
C GLU A 12 10.68 -7.56 6.09
N ILE A 13 9.62 -7.04 5.44
CA ILE A 13 9.46 -5.60 5.29
C ILE A 13 9.20 -4.92 6.63
N ALA A 14 8.39 -5.53 7.50
CA ALA A 14 8.19 -5.00 8.86
C ALA A 14 9.51 -4.99 9.64
N VAL A 15 10.31 -6.05 9.58
CA VAL A 15 11.64 -6.10 10.19
C VAL A 15 12.56 -5.00 9.66
N ARG A 16 12.53 -4.74 8.36
CA ARG A 16 13.33 -3.68 7.75
C ARG A 16 12.95 -2.29 8.26
N ILE A 17 11.65 -2.02 8.36
CA ILE A 17 11.15 -0.74 8.87
C ILE A 17 11.48 -0.59 10.36
N ILE A 18 11.28 -1.65 11.18
CA ILE A 18 11.64 -1.66 12.60
C ILE A 18 13.11 -1.26 12.79
N ARG A 19 14.02 -1.89 12.05
CA ARG A 19 15.46 -1.58 12.15
C ARG A 19 15.76 -0.12 11.82
N ALA A 20 15.16 0.40 10.75
CA ALA A 20 15.34 1.80 10.38
C ALA A 20 14.81 2.76 11.46
N CYS A 21 13.65 2.48 12.06
CA CYS A 21 13.10 3.26 13.16
C CYS A 21 14.02 3.21 14.41
N GLN A 22 14.54 2.03 14.75
CA GLN A 22 15.46 1.84 15.88
C GLN A 22 16.75 2.64 15.69
N GLU A 23 17.35 2.63 14.48
CA GLU A 23 18.53 3.46 14.16
C GLU A 23 18.25 4.97 14.31
N MET A 24 16.99 5.38 14.12
CA MET A 24 16.56 6.77 14.29
C MET A 24 16.08 7.11 15.71
N GLY A 25 16.04 6.14 16.62
CA GLY A 25 15.52 6.31 17.98
C GLY A 25 14.01 6.50 18.05
N ILE A 26 13.26 5.91 17.10
CA ILE A 26 11.81 5.97 17.00
C ILE A 26 11.23 4.65 17.51
N GLU A 27 10.25 4.72 18.42
CA GLU A 27 9.52 3.53 18.91
C GLU A 27 8.70 2.89 17.79
N THR A 28 8.57 1.58 17.83
CA THR A 28 7.88 0.79 16.80
C THR A 28 6.73 -0.02 17.37
N VAL A 29 5.62 -0.09 16.61
CA VAL A 29 4.51 -0.99 16.87
C VAL A 29 4.39 -1.97 15.72
N ALA A 30 4.58 -3.26 16.01
CA ALA A 30 4.27 -4.33 15.06
C ALA A 30 2.82 -4.77 15.23
N VAL A 31 2.08 -4.84 14.12
CA VAL A 31 0.79 -5.54 14.11
C VAL A 31 0.99 -6.99 13.70
N TYR A 32 0.14 -7.89 14.20
CA TYR A 32 0.24 -9.30 13.87
C TYR A 32 -1.11 -10.01 13.91
N SER A 33 -1.31 -10.99 13.02
CA SER A 33 -2.41 -11.95 13.09
C SER A 33 -2.06 -13.06 14.10
N ASP A 34 -3.05 -13.83 14.52
CA ASP A 34 -2.87 -14.93 15.49
C ASP A 34 -1.72 -15.88 15.09
N GLU A 35 -1.59 -16.21 13.81
CA GLU A 35 -0.53 -17.09 13.28
C GLU A 35 0.88 -16.44 13.32
N ASP A 36 0.95 -15.13 13.33
CA ASP A 36 2.21 -14.40 13.32
C ASP A 36 2.69 -13.98 14.72
N ALA A 37 2.03 -14.41 15.80
CA ALA A 37 2.35 -14.00 17.16
C ALA A 37 3.82 -14.20 17.55
N ASP A 38 4.46 -15.22 17.02
CA ASP A 38 5.87 -15.56 17.25
C ASP A 38 6.81 -15.07 16.13
N ALA A 39 6.32 -14.29 15.18
CA ALA A 39 7.11 -13.83 14.03
C ALA A 39 8.23 -12.87 14.45
N MET A 40 9.30 -12.81 13.65
CA MET A 40 10.47 -12.00 13.94
C MET A 40 10.15 -10.52 14.12
N HIS A 41 9.28 -9.95 13.31
CA HIS A 41 8.91 -8.53 13.41
C HIS A 41 8.21 -8.20 14.73
N VAL A 42 7.40 -9.13 15.27
CA VAL A 42 6.75 -8.98 16.58
C VAL A 42 7.77 -8.95 17.71
N ARG A 43 8.77 -9.83 17.63
CA ARG A 43 9.83 -9.94 18.66
C ARG A 43 10.82 -8.76 18.64
N LEU A 44 10.97 -8.08 17.51
CA LEU A 44 11.93 -6.99 17.35
C LEU A 44 11.34 -5.61 17.65
N ALA A 45 10.03 -5.46 17.55
CA ALA A 45 9.35 -4.20 17.81
C ALA A 45 9.30 -3.87 19.32
N ASP A 46 9.19 -2.58 19.65
CA ASP A 46 9.05 -2.13 21.04
C ASP A 46 7.68 -2.48 21.61
N TYR A 47 6.65 -2.43 20.77
CA TYR A 47 5.26 -2.77 21.08
C TYR A 47 4.70 -3.69 19.99
N SER A 48 3.68 -4.47 20.36
CA SER A 48 2.96 -5.29 19.39
C SER A 48 1.46 -5.30 19.69
N TYR A 49 0.65 -5.45 18.64
CA TYR A 49 -0.80 -5.47 18.76
C TYR A 49 -1.41 -6.56 17.86
N ASN A 50 -2.24 -7.41 18.42
CA ASN A 50 -2.97 -8.43 17.66
C ASN A 50 -4.12 -7.77 16.90
N ILE A 51 -4.20 -8.00 15.59
CA ILE A 51 -5.20 -7.41 14.69
C ILE A 51 -6.21 -8.43 14.16
N GLY A 52 -6.21 -9.66 14.70
CA GLY A 52 -7.21 -10.66 14.36
C GLY A 52 -6.64 -11.98 13.82
N PRO A 53 -7.49 -12.78 13.17
CA PRO A 53 -7.14 -14.14 12.74
C PRO A 53 -6.15 -14.17 11.58
N ALA A 54 -5.78 -15.39 11.15
CA ALA A 54 -4.79 -15.63 10.08
C ALA A 54 -5.20 -15.07 8.71
N ASP A 55 -6.51 -15.00 8.43
CA ASP A 55 -6.99 -14.47 7.15
C ASP A 55 -6.65 -12.98 7.04
N ALA A 56 -5.97 -12.63 5.93
CA ALA A 56 -5.54 -11.25 5.72
C ALA A 56 -6.72 -10.27 5.59
N SER A 57 -7.87 -10.71 5.08
CA SER A 57 -9.07 -9.87 4.97
C SER A 57 -9.65 -9.49 6.34
N GLU A 58 -9.39 -10.31 7.37
CA GLU A 58 -9.85 -10.09 8.74
C GLU A 58 -8.76 -9.49 9.64
N SER A 59 -7.55 -9.30 9.12
CA SER A 59 -6.38 -8.78 9.86
C SER A 59 -5.63 -7.69 9.10
N TYR A 60 -4.62 -8.01 8.29
CA TYR A 60 -3.74 -7.06 7.61
C TYR A 60 -4.43 -6.17 6.55
N LEU A 61 -5.59 -6.58 6.03
CA LEU A 61 -6.43 -5.81 5.12
C LEU A 61 -7.65 -5.19 5.83
N ASN A 62 -7.79 -5.40 7.14
CA ASN A 62 -8.84 -4.82 7.95
C ASN A 62 -8.40 -3.43 8.46
N ILE A 63 -8.88 -2.38 7.77
CA ILE A 63 -8.54 -1.00 8.10
C ILE A 63 -8.94 -0.64 9.53
N ASP A 64 -10.14 -1.06 9.97
CA ASP A 64 -10.63 -0.73 11.31
C ASP A 64 -9.73 -1.34 12.40
N ALA A 65 -9.28 -2.58 12.24
CA ALA A 65 -8.36 -3.23 13.17
C ALA A 65 -6.99 -2.51 13.22
N LEU A 66 -6.49 -2.05 12.08
CA LEU A 66 -5.23 -1.30 12.01
C LEU A 66 -5.36 0.10 12.64
N MET A 67 -6.49 0.77 12.43
CA MET A 67 -6.76 2.07 13.05
C MET A 67 -6.93 1.95 14.56
N GLU A 68 -7.64 0.91 15.04
CA GLU A 68 -7.73 0.62 16.46
C GLU A 68 -6.34 0.35 17.07
N ALA A 69 -5.51 -0.47 16.41
CA ALA A 69 -4.14 -0.71 16.84
C ALA A 69 -3.33 0.58 16.95
N ALA A 70 -3.45 1.49 15.98
CA ALA A 70 -2.75 2.76 15.99
C ALA A 70 -3.20 3.67 17.15
N GLU A 71 -4.50 3.75 17.40
CA GLU A 71 -5.06 4.51 18.51
C GLU A 71 -4.64 3.93 19.88
N ARG A 72 -4.81 2.60 20.07
CA ARG A 72 -4.48 1.92 21.33
C ARG A 72 -3.02 1.97 21.70
N THR A 73 -2.16 2.04 20.71
CA THR A 73 -0.71 2.11 20.92
C THR A 73 -0.16 3.54 20.88
N GLU A 74 -1.03 4.52 20.75
CA GLU A 74 -0.67 5.96 20.66
C GLU A 74 0.38 6.22 19.55
N ALA A 75 0.24 5.57 18.40
CA ALA A 75 1.10 5.81 17.27
C ALA A 75 0.83 7.22 16.69
N ASP A 76 1.88 7.95 16.34
CA ASP A 76 1.78 9.27 15.68
C ASP A 76 2.05 9.20 14.17
N ALA A 77 2.47 8.03 13.69
CA ALA A 77 2.64 7.76 12.27
C ALA A 77 2.36 6.30 11.91
N VAL A 78 1.98 6.05 10.66
CA VAL A 78 1.74 4.71 10.11
C VAL A 78 2.59 4.50 8.87
N HIS A 79 3.36 3.41 8.86
CA HIS A 79 4.13 2.96 7.71
C HIS A 79 3.51 1.70 7.12
N PRO A 80 2.97 1.72 5.90
CA PRO A 80 2.29 0.57 5.30
C PRO A 80 3.23 -0.50 4.73
N GLY A 81 4.52 -0.22 4.59
CA GLY A 81 5.44 -1.08 3.85
C GLY A 81 5.13 -1.11 2.36
N TYR A 82 5.04 -2.31 1.79
CA TYR A 82 4.57 -2.57 0.43
C TYR A 82 3.54 -3.72 0.43
N GLY A 83 2.71 -3.83 -0.63
CA GLY A 83 1.57 -4.76 -0.63
C GLY A 83 0.50 -4.39 0.39
N PHE A 84 -0.39 -5.31 0.70
CA PHE A 84 -1.54 -5.06 1.58
C PHE A 84 -2.23 -3.71 1.29
N LEU A 85 -2.27 -2.82 2.27
CA LEU A 85 -2.91 -1.50 2.16
C LEU A 85 -1.95 -0.36 1.75
N SER A 86 -0.72 -0.67 1.30
CA SER A 86 0.24 0.37 0.91
C SER A 86 -0.22 1.21 -0.30
N GLU A 87 -1.08 0.64 -1.14
CA GLU A 87 -1.68 1.30 -2.31
C GLU A 87 -3.17 1.63 -2.09
N ASP A 88 -3.65 1.55 -0.84
CA ASP A 88 -5.01 1.90 -0.48
C ASP A 88 -5.10 3.36 -0.09
N ALA A 89 -5.77 4.15 -0.94
CA ALA A 89 -5.90 5.60 -0.73
C ALA A 89 -6.85 5.94 0.43
N ASP A 90 -7.85 5.10 0.69
CA ASP A 90 -8.82 5.35 1.75
C ASP A 90 -8.17 5.12 3.11
N PHE A 91 -7.32 4.10 3.25
CA PHE A 91 -6.52 3.91 4.45
C PHE A 91 -5.55 5.08 4.70
N ALA A 92 -4.83 5.53 3.68
CA ALA A 92 -3.93 6.70 3.78
C ALA A 92 -4.69 7.97 4.22
N GLU A 93 -5.89 8.15 3.69
CA GLU A 93 -6.77 9.28 4.06
C GLU A 93 -7.28 9.15 5.49
N MET A 94 -7.70 7.96 5.93
CA MET A 94 -8.17 7.70 7.29
C MET A 94 -7.08 7.97 8.33
N VAL A 95 -5.87 7.48 8.11
CA VAL A 95 -4.70 7.77 8.97
C VAL A 95 -4.48 9.27 9.10
N THR A 96 -4.51 9.99 7.98
CA THR A 96 -4.30 11.44 7.98
C THR A 96 -5.43 12.20 8.69
N LYS A 97 -6.69 11.81 8.47
CA LYS A 97 -7.86 12.40 9.12
C LYS A 97 -7.88 12.17 10.64
N ALA A 98 -7.30 11.06 11.10
CA ALA A 98 -7.13 10.76 12.51
C ALA A 98 -5.99 11.58 13.18
N GLY A 99 -5.31 12.45 12.43
CA GLY A 99 -4.24 13.30 12.93
C GLY A 99 -2.86 12.63 12.98
N MET A 100 -2.74 11.41 12.47
CA MET A 100 -1.48 10.70 12.34
C MET A 100 -0.80 11.01 11.01
N THR A 101 0.50 10.79 10.94
CA THR A 101 1.25 10.94 9.68
C THR A 101 1.24 9.62 8.90
N TRP A 102 0.76 9.66 7.67
CA TRP A 102 0.94 8.58 6.70
C TRP A 102 2.34 8.65 6.10
N ILE A 103 3.13 7.58 6.25
CA ILE A 103 4.48 7.49 5.67
C ILE A 103 4.35 6.84 4.28
N GLY A 104 4.07 7.66 3.30
CA GLY A 104 3.82 7.26 1.92
C GLY A 104 3.36 8.42 1.04
N PRO A 105 2.96 8.16 -0.21
CA PRO A 105 2.38 9.17 -1.10
C PRO A 105 1.05 9.69 -0.55
N TRP A 106 0.65 10.89 -0.96
CA TRP A 106 -0.67 11.43 -0.64
C TRP A 106 -1.79 10.54 -1.19
N ALA A 107 -2.92 10.43 -0.48
CA ALA A 107 -4.08 9.63 -0.90
C ALA A 107 -4.51 9.91 -2.35
N ASP A 108 -4.57 11.19 -2.75
CA ASP A 108 -4.89 11.58 -4.13
C ASP A 108 -3.86 11.09 -5.16
N THR A 109 -2.59 11.03 -4.77
CA THR A 109 -1.53 10.48 -5.61
C THR A 109 -1.71 8.97 -5.76
N ILE A 110 -2.02 8.27 -4.66
CA ILE A 110 -2.29 6.82 -4.69
C ILE A 110 -3.46 6.52 -5.63
N ARG A 111 -4.58 7.27 -5.52
CA ARG A 111 -5.75 7.09 -6.41
C ARG A 111 -5.39 7.28 -7.88
N LYS A 112 -4.68 8.35 -8.21
CA LYS A 112 -4.30 8.67 -9.60
C LYS A 112 -3.32 7.66 -10.20
N VAL A 113 -2.37 7.16 -9.40
CA VAL A 113 -1.36 6.20 -9.88
C VAL A 113 -1.91 4.77 -9.89
N GLY A 114 -2.85 4.46 -8.99
CA GLY A 114 -3.52 3.16 -8.92
C GLY A 114 -4.40 2.84 -10.14
N ASP A 115 -4.96 3.87 -10.78
CA ASP A 115 -5.65 3.73 -12.06
C ASP A 115 -4.66 3.89 -13.22
N LYS A 116 -4.46 2.81 -14.00
CA LYS A 116 -3.48 2.79 -15.10
C LYS A 116 -3.78 3.80 -16.20
N ASP A 117 -5.05 4.05 -16.46
CA ASP A 117 -5.48 4.97 -17.51
C ASP A 117 -5.34 6.42 -17.06
N GLU A 118 -5.72 6.73 -15.81
CA GLU A 118 -5.47 8.04 -15.20
C GLU A 118 -3.97 8.34 -15.08
N ALA A 119 -3.17 7.35 -14.66
CA ALA A 119 -1.73 7.49 -14.58
C ALA A 119 -1.12 7.82 -15.96
N ARG A 120 -1.53 7.09 -17.02
CA ARG A 120 -1.08 7.39 -18.39
C ARG A 120 -1.50 8.78 -18.84
N ALA A 121 -2.76 9.13 -18.63
CA ALA A 121 -3.30 10.45 -18.99
C ALA A 121 -2.54 11.60 -18.30
N ALA A 122 -2.15 11.41 -17.05
CA ALA A 122 -1.37 12.40 -16.29
C ALA A 122 0.09 12.49 -16.78
N MET A 123 0.67 11.42 -17.31
CA MET A 123 2.08 11.37 -17.71
C MET A 123 2.33 11.89 -19.14
N ILE A 124 1.34 11.75 -20.03
CA ILE A 124 1.45 12.22 -21.42
C ILE A 124 1.81 13.71 -21.52
N PRO A 125 1.10 14.64 -20.83
CA PRO A 125 1.43 16.07 -20.89
C PRO A 125 2.80 16.41 -20.31
N SER A 126 3.32 15.54 -19.43
CA SER A 126 4.63 15.74 -18.78
C SER A 126 5.82 15.33 -19.67
N GLY A 127 5.57 14.82 -20.89
CA GLY A 127 6.61 14.41 -21.83
C GLY A 127 7.41 13.18 -21.39
N ILE A 128 6.88 12.38 -20.46
CA ILE A 128 7.54 11.16 -19.99
C ILE A 128 7.49 10.11 -21.11
N PRO A 129 8.62 9.50 -21.49
CA PRO A 129 8.63 8.43 -22.49
C PRO A 129 7.82 7.23 -22.02
N MET A 130 6.82 6.84 -22.79
CA MET A 130 5.96 5.70 -22.48
C MET A 130 5.89 4.73 -23.67
N SER A 131 5.72 3.45 -23.37
CA SER A 131 5.38 2.48 -24.42
C SER A 131 4.03 2.80 -25.03
N LYS A 132 3.84 2.48 -26.31
CA LYS A 132 2.53 2.52 -26.94
C LYS A 132 1.55 1.64 -26.16
N GLY A 133 0.30 2.07 -26.06
CA GLY A 133 -0.75 1.33 -25.39
C GLY A 133 -2.10 1.78 -25.91
N SER A 134 -3.11 0.94 -25.70
CA SER A 134 -4.50 1.24 -26.03
C SER A 134 -5.17 2.15 -25.00
N THR A 135 -6.32 2.69 -25.36
CA THR A 135 -7.34 3.13 -24.42
C THR A 135 -8.08 1.91 -23.83
N PRO A 136 -8.92 2.06 -22.78
CA PRO A 136 -9.73 0.97 -22.27
C PRO A 136 -10.52 0.29 -23.38
N LEU A 137 -10.42 -1.04 -23.44
CA LEU A 137 -11.03 -1.83 -24.50
C LEU A 137 -12.52 -2.06 -24.18
N THR A 138 -13.38 -1.82 -25.16
CA THR A 138 -14.84 -1.93 -25.00
C THR A 138 -15.43 -3.20 -25.61
N SER A 139 -14.71 -3.83 -26.56
CA SER A 139 -15.12 -5.07 -27.23
C SER A 139 -13.90 -5.83 -27.78
N VAL A 140 -14.12 -7.05 -28.27
CA VAL A 140 -13.07 -7.83 -28.96
C VAL A 140 -12.64 -7.16 -30.26
N GLU A 141 -13.58 -6.59 -31.00
CA GLU A 141 -13.33 -5.87 -32.26
C GLU A 141 -12.46 -4.64 -32.02
N ASP A 142 -12.78 -3.86 -31.00
CA ASP A 142 -12.00 -2.72 -30.54
C ASP A 142 -10.57 -3.14 -30.14
N ALA A 143 -10.44 -4.25 -29.42
CA ALA A 143 -9.13 -4.79 -29.05
C ALA A 143 -8.27 -5.14 -30.27
N VAL A 144 -8.87 -5.77 -31.30
CA VAL A 144 -8.17 -6.13 -32.54
C VAL A 144 -7.75 -4.89 -33.33
N GLU A 145 -8.57 -3.83 -33.35
CA GLU A 145 -8.25 -2.58 -34.02
C GLU A 145 -7.11 -1.85 -33.33
N GLN A 146 -7.21 -1.64 -32.02
CA GLN A 146 -6.16 -0.96 -31.22
C GLN A 146 -4.85 -1.75 -31.20
N ALA A 147 -4.90 -3.10 -31.25
CA ALA A 147 -3.71 -3.94 -31.33
C ALA A 147 -2.88 -3.69 -32.61
N LYS A 148 -3.53 -3.32 -33.73
CA LYS A 148 -2.81 -2.98 -34.97
C LYS A 148 -2.04 -1.68 -34.84
N ASP A 149 -2.62 -0.70 -34.12
CA ASP A 149 -1.99 0.59 -33.89
C ASP A 149 -0.83 0.49 -32.89
N VAL A 150 -0.96 -0.35 -31.86
CA VAL A 150 0.09 -0.62 -30.86
C VAL A 150 1.27 -1.37 -31.48
N GLY A 151 0.97 -2.38 -32.30
CA GLY A 151 1.94 -3.29 -32.93
C GLY A 151 2.23 -4.54 -32.11
N TYR A 152 2.38 -5.68 -32.78
CA TYR A 152 2.68 -6.96 -32.14
C TYR A 152 4.18 -7.12 -31.81
N PRO A 153 4.55 -7.85 -30.73
CA PRO A 153 3.67 -8.56 -29.79
C PRO A 153 3.01 -7.61 -28.77
N ILE A 154 1.79 -7.96 -28.30
CA ILE A 154 1.03 -7.20 -27.32
C ILE A 154 0.78 -8.01 -26.04
N ILE A 155 0.53 -7.31 -24.93
CA ILE A 155 0.06 -7.87 -23.66
C ILE A 155 -1.31 -7.26 -23.36
N LEU A 156 -2.31 -8.13 -23.09
CA LEU A 156 -3.60 -7.69 -22.55
C LEU A 156 -3.55 -7.73 -21.03
N LYS A 157 -3.96 -6.64 -20.41
CA LYS A 157 -4.02 -6.52 -18.94
C LYS A 157 -5.41 -6.10 -18.50
N PRO A 158 -5.92 -6.59 -17.34
CA PRO A 158 -7.13 -6.03 -16.75
C PRO A 158 -6.87 -4.58 -16.31
N VAL A 159 -7.92 -3.75 -16.35
CA VAL A 159 -7.86 -2.35 -15.88
C VAL A 159 -7.58 -2.31 -14.39
N ALA A 160 -8.27 -3.13 -13.60
CA ALA A 160 -8.05 -3.30 -12.17
C ALA A 160 -7.22 -4.56 -11.90
N GLY A 161 -6.18 -4.43 -11.08
CA GLY A 161 -5.31 -5.53 -10.67
C GLY A 161 -3.84 -5.14 -10.71
N GLY A 162 -3.07 -5.75 -9.81
CA GLY A 162 -1.63 -5.56 -9.71
C GLY A 162 -0.86 -6.13 -10.89
N GLY A 163 0.16 -5.45 -11.33
CA GLY A 163 1.24 -5.89 -12.20
C GLY A 163 0.94 -6.22 -13.63
#